data_89de596c86f90ac727ac692f31fd6795
#
_entry.id   89de596c86f90ac727ac692f31fd6795
#
_cell.length_a   1.000
_cell.length_b   1.000
_cell.length_c   1.000
_cell.angle_alpha   90.00
_cell.angle_beta   90.00
_cell.angle_gamma   90.00
#
_symmetry.space_group_name_H-M   'P 1'
#
loop_
_entity.id
_entity.type
_entity.pdbx_description
1 polymer ?
#
loop_
_entity_poly.entity_id
_entity_poly.type
_entity_poly.pdbx_seq_one_letter_code
_entity_poly.pdbx_strand_id
1 'polypeptide(L)'
;YGNVAFARGVEKFYAEFAEAGADSILLPDVPVREGTSFIAAAKEAGINPIFIAPARAAERTLAGVAEHSQGYIYAISRDGVTGTEKESETTGLDEVVASIQRFDGPPVLLGFGISSPQHVADAIAANAAGAITGSAITKIIDRHVSRETGTPGKINDADALHAELTDFISAMKEATKK
;
A
#
# COMPACT_ATOMS: atom_id res chain seq x y z
N TYR A 1 6.44 2.75 10.04
CA TYR A 1 7.79 3.26 9.78
C TYR A 1 8.85 2.44 10.51
N GLY A 2 10.06 2.32 9.93
CA GLY A 2 11.16 1.52 10.45
C GLY A 2 11.59 1.88 11.87
N ASN A 3 11.50 3.15 12.24
CA ASN A 3 11.79 3.59 13.61
C ASN A 3 10.90 2.92 14.67
N VAL A 4 9.67 2.55 14.34
CA VAL A 4 8.77 1.84 15.27
C VAL A 4 9.26 0.40 15.48
N ALA A 5 9.72 -0.25 14.42
CA ALA A 5 10.30 -1.60 14.52
C ALA A 5 11.63 -1.57 15.30
N PHE A 6 12.50 -0.60 15.01
CA PHE A 6 13.77 -0.46 15.74
C PHE A 6 13.59 -0.16 17.24
N ALA A 7 12.63 0.71 17.59
CA ALA A 7 12.36 1.05 18.99
C ALA A 7 11.90 -0.16 19.83
N ARG A 8 11.29 -1.15 19.20
CA ARG A 8 10.80 -2.38 19.85
C ARG A 8 11.80 -3.54 19.77
N GLY A 9 12.78 -3.46 18.88
CA GLY A 9 13.58 -4.57 18.37
C GLY A 9 12.88 -5.25 17.20
N VAL A 10 13.59 -5.41 16.07
CA VAL A 10 13.02 -5.85 14.79
C VAL A 10 12.35 -7.22 14.91
N GLU A 11 13.02 -8.17 15.51
CA GLU A 11 12.50 -9.55 15.71
C GLU A 11 11.23 -9.53 16.58
N LYS A 12 11.27 -8.81 17.70
CA LYS A 12 10.12 -8.68 18.59
C LYS A 12 8.93 -8.00 17.92
N PHE A 13 9.19 -6.97 17.12
CA PHE A 13 8.16 -6.27 16.36
C PHE A 13 7.42 -7.25 15.43
N TYR A 14 8.14 -8.04 14.63
CA TYR A 14 7.51 -9.00 13.73
C TYR A 14 6.78 -10.12 14.47
N ALA A 15 7.35 -10.64 15.56
CA ALA A 15 6.70 -11.68 16.39
C ALA A 15 5.37 -11.18 16.98
N GLU A 16 5.33 -9.96 17.54
CA GLU A 16 4.09 -9.38 18.09
C GLU A 16 3.02 -9.15 17.03
N PHE A 17 3.40 -8.74 15.79
CA PHE A 17 2.45 -8.60 14.71
C PHE A 17 1.92 -9.95 14.20
N ALA A 18 2.77 -10.98 14.15
CA ALA A 18 2.34 -12.34 13.82
C ALA A 18 1.36 -12.89 14.86
N GLU A 19 1.65 -12.70 16.13
CA GLU A 19 0.77 -13.09 17.25
C GLU A 19 -0.60 -12.37 17.17
N ALA A 20 -0.60 -11.11 16.71
CA ALA A 20 -1.82 -10.32 16.48
C ALA A 20 -2.58 -10.75 15.20
N GLY A 21 -2.07 -11.70 14.42
CA GLY A 21 -2.70 -12.21 13.21
C GLY A 21 -2.43 -11.40 11.94
N ALA A 22 -1.35 -10.61 11.90
CA ALA A 22 -0.95 -9.92 10.68
C ALA A 22 -0.32 -10.89 9.66
N ASP A 23 -0.77 -10.86 8.41
CA ASP A 23 -0.23 -11.70 7.33
C ASP A 23 0.98 -11.06 6.64
N SER A 24 1.04 -9.72 6.62
CA SER A 24 2.08 -8.98 5.91
C SER A 24 2.39 -7.64 6.56
N ILE A 25 3.61 -7.14 6.35
CA ILE A 25 4.04 -5.83 6.83
C ILE A 25 4.76 -5.07 5.71
N LEU A 26 4.38 -3.79 5.55
CA LEU A 26 5.06 -2.82 4.70
C LEU A 26 5.67 -1.72 5.59
N LEU A 27 6.97 -1.50 5.45
CA LEU A 27 7.69 -0.39 6.07
C LEU A 27 8.13 0.58 4.96
N PRO A 28 7.45 1.73 4.79
CA PRO A 28 7.61 2.57 3.59
C PRO A 28 8.96 3.29 3.50
N ASP A 29 9.67 3.39 4.63
CA ASP A 29 10.97 4.04 4.76
C ASP A 29 12.16 3.05 4.86
N VAL A 30 11.88 1.75 4.63
CA VAL A 30 12.92 0.71 4.58
C VAL A 30 13.06 0.22 3.14
N PRO A 31 14.02 0.73 2.36
CA PRO A 31 14.28 0.24 1.02
C PRO A 31 14.84 -1.18 1.05
N VAL A 32 14.57 -1.97 0.01
CA VAL A 32 14.96 -3.40 -0.05
C VAL A 32 16.46 -3.63 0.21
N ARG A 33 17.32 -2.72 -0.24
CA ARG A 33 18.78 -2.80 -0.03
C ARG A 33 19.19 -2.72 1.45
N GLU A 34 18.34 -2.14 2.31
CA GLU A 34 18.54 -1.99 3.75
C GLU A 34 17.68 -2.97 4.55
N GLY A 35 16.90 -3.82 3.84
CA GLY A 35 15.88 -4.69 4.39
C GLY A 35 16.36 -5.99 5.04
N THR A 36 17.66 -6.32 5.01
CA THR A 36 18.17 -7.66 5.37
C THR A 36 17.67 -8.16 6.74
N SER A 37 17.76 -7.34 7.79
CA SER A 37 17.30 -7.72 9.13
C SER A 37 15.78 -7.85 9.21
N PHE A 38 15.05 -6.99 8.49
CA PHE A 38 13.58 -7.02 8.42
C PHE A 38 13.10 -8.25 7.67
N ILE A 39 13.74 -8.61 6.55
CA ILE A 39 13.42 -9.82 5.76
C ILE A 39 13.64 -11.07 6.60
N ALA A 40 14.75 -11.15 7.34
CA ALA A 40 15.05 -12.28 8.21
C ALA A 40 14.00 -12.42 9.32
N ALA A 41 13.67 -11.33 10.02
CA ALA A 41 12.67 -11.32 11.07
C ALA A 41 11.25 -11.64 10.56
N ALA A 42 10.87 -11.11 9.39
CA ALA A 42 9.61 -11.41 8.74
C ALA A 42 9.49 -12.91 8.44
N LYS A 43 10.53 -13.50 7.85
CA LYS A 43 10.58 -14.92 7.52
C LYS A 43 10.46 -15.79 8.77
N GLU A 44 11.17 -15.46 9.85
CA GLU A 44 11.12 -16.20 11.11
C GLU A 44 9.73 -16.12 11.75
N ALA A 45 9.07 -14.97 11.67
CA ALA A 45 7.73 -14.76 12.22
C ALA A 45 6.60 -15.25 11.30
N GLY A 46 6.88 -15.72 10.08
CA GLY A 46 5.86 -16.11 9.10
C GLY A 46 5.08 -14.93 8.51
N ILE A 47 5.64 -13.73 8.55
CA ILE A 47 5.06 -12.50 7.98
C ILE A 47 5.60 -12.28 6.57
N ASN A 48 4.73 -11.92 5.63
CA ASN A 48 5.11 -11.56 4.28
C ASN A 48 5.69 -10.13 4.23
N PRO A 49 6.95 -9.92 3.85
CA PRO A 49 7.50 -8.59 3.66
C PRO A 49 6.97 -7.98 2.36
N ILE A 50 6.42 -6.76 2.44
CA ILE A 50 5.97 -5.97 1.29
C ILE A 50 6.96 -4.85 1.06
N PHE A 51 7.52 -4.76 -0.14
CA PHE A 51 8.40 -3.66 -0.53
C PHE A 51 7.75 -2.71 -1.53
N ILE A 52 8.23 -1.47 -1.54
CA ILE A 52 7.82 -0.45 -2.50
C ILE A 52 8.65 -0.57 -3.77
N ALA A 53 7.98 -0.58 -4.92
CA ALA A 53 8.59 -0.45 -6.24
C ALA A 53 8.35 0.98 -6.78
N PRO A 54 9.36 1.87 -6.79
CA PRO A 54 9.24 3.19 -7.42
C PRO A 54 9.20 3.10 -8.94
N ALA A 55 8.42 3.95 -9.60
CA ALA A 55 8.25 3.97 -11.06
C ALA A 55 9.57 4.16 -11.86
N ARG A 56 10.56 4.81 -11.26
CA ARG A 56 11.87 5.08 -11.88
C ARG A 56 13.02 4.32 -11.23
N ALA A 57 12.71 3.21 -10.57
CA ALA A 57 13.74 2.41 -9.92
C ALA A 57 14.68 1.75 -10.95
N ALA A 58 15.97 1.69 -10.60
CA ALA A 58 16.92 0.92 -11.38
C ALA A 58 16.52 -0.57 -11.40
N GLU A 59 16.80 -1.28 -12.50
CA GLU A 59 16.47 -2.70 -12.69
C GLU A 59 16.93 -3.58 -11.52
N ARG A 60 18.15 -3.34 -11.02
CA ARG A 60 18.66 -4.05 -9.82
C ARG A 60 17.79 -3.86 -8.57
N THR A 61 17.15 -2.70 -8.43
CA THR A 61 16.23 -2.43 -7.31
C THR A 61 14.94 -3.20 -7.50
N LEU A 62 14.39 -3.22 -8.71
CA LEU A 62 13.18 -3.99 -9.04
C LEU A 62 13.42 -5.49 -8.89
N ALA A 63 14.60 -6.00 -9.28
CA ALA A 63 14.99 -7.39 -9.05
C ALA A 63 14.98 -7.74 -7.55
N GLY A 64 15.61 -6.90 -6.70
CA GLY A 64 15.59 -7.12 -5.26
C GLY A 64 14.19 -7.00 -4.63
N VAL A 65 13.35 -6.08 -5.12
CA VAL A 65 11.96 -5.98 -4.70
C VAL A 65 11.17 -7.23 -5.07
N ALA A 66 11.35 -7.76 -6.30
CA ALA A 66 10.71 -9.00 -6.76
C ALA A 66 11.15 -10.22 -5.93
N GLU A 67 12.46 -10.33 -5.66
CA GLU A 67 13.04 -11.45 -4.91
C GLU A 67 12.56 -11.51 -3.45
N HIS A 68 12.42 -10.36 -2.81
CA HIS A 68 12.20 -10.30 -1.37
C HIS A 68 10.77 -9.96 -0.95
N SER A 69 9.91 -9.47 -1.86
CA SER A 69 8.49 -9.27 -1.56
C SER A 69 7.72 -10.59 -1.61
N GLN A 70 6.72 -10.70 -0.73
CA GLN A 70 5.78 -11.81 -0.73
C GLN A 70 4.34 -11.28 -0.65
N GLY A 71 3.40 -12.00 -1.28
CA GLY A 71 2.00 -11.59 -1.35
C GLY A 71 1.75 -10.56 -2.46
N TYR A 72 2.29 -9.35 -2.35
CA TYR A 72 2.22 -8.33 -3.40
C TYR A 72 3.39 -7.34 -3.32
N ILE A 73 3.53 -6.51 -4.36
CA ILE A 73 4.46 -5.37 -4.41
C ILE A 73 3.65 -4.09 -4.45
N TYR A 74 4.01 -3.12 -3.62
CA TYR A 74 3.40 -1.80 -3.60
C TYR A 74 4.10 -0.87 -4.60
N ALA A 75 3.49 -0.64 -5.76
CA ALA A 75 4.04 0.30 -6.75
C ALA A 75 3.61 1.74 -6.44
N ILE A 76 4.55 2.67 -6.63
CA ILE A 76 4.29 4.11 -6.61
C ILE A 76 4.65 4.70 -7.97
N SER A 77 3.73 5.47 -8.55
CA SER A 77 3.91 6.08 -9.87
C SER A 77 4.77 7.36 -9.86
N ARG A 78 5.07 7.89 -8.68
CA ARG A 78 5.87 9.12 -8.49
C ARG A 78 6.51 9.16 -7.11
N ASP A 79 7.58 9.95 -6.99
CA ASP A 79 8.20 10.29 -5.72
C ASP A 79 7.37 11.38 -5.00
N GLY A 80 7.18 11.26 -3.70
CA GLY A 80 6.50 12.28 -2.89
C GLY A 80 5.78 11.74 -1.66
N VAL A 81 5.02 12.64 -1.02
CA VAL A 81 4.21 12.31 0.17
C VAL A 81 2.84 11.79 -0.22
N THR A 82 2.25 10.97 0.64
CA THR A 82 0.88 10.45 0.49
C THR A 82 -0.15 11.58 0.52
N GLY A 83 -1.17 11.49 -0.31
CA GLY A 83 -2.28 12.45 -0.36
C GLY A 83 -3.09 12.31 -1.65
N THR A 84 -4.26 12.95 -1.69
CA THR A 84 -5.13 12.99 -2.87
C THR A 84 -5.04 14.33 -3.61
N GLU A 85 -4.07 15.18 -3.27
CA GLU A 85 -3.92 16.53 -3.82
C GLU A 85 -3.39 16.54 -5.25
N LYS A 86 -2.80 15.43 -5.69
CA LYS A 86 -2.40 15.22 -7.08
C LYS A 86 -3.00 13.92 -7.59
N GLU A 87 -3.49 13.95 -8.82
CA GLU A 87 -4.05 12.79 -9.50
C GLU A 87 -3.02 11.65 -9.63
N SER A 88 -3.52 10.41 -9.64
CA SER A 88 -2.70 9.24 -9.90
C SER A 88 -2.21 9.27 -11.34
N GLU A 89 -0.91 9.08 -11.53
CA GLU A 89 -0.30 8.90 -12.85
C GLU A 89 0.10 7.43 -12.99
N THR A 90 -0.17 6.84 -14.16
CA THR A 90 0.24 5.47 -14.49
C THR A 90 1.50 5.43 -15.34
N THR A 91 2.11 6.58 -15.62
CA THR A 91 3.33 6.69 -16.44
C THR A 91 4.44 5.81 -15.86
N GLY A 92 4.91 4.85 -16.64
CA GLY A 92 5.96 3.91 -16.25
C GLY A 92 5.52 2.76 -15.34
N LEU A 93 4.24 2.67 -14.99
CA LEU A 93 3.72 1.55 -14.19
C LEU A 93 3.79 0.23 -14.97
N ASP A 94 3.46 0.24 -16.24
CA ASP A 94 3.56 -0.90 -17.15
C ASP A 94 4.99 -1.44 -17.25
N GLU A 95 5.98 -0.56 -17.29
CA GLU A 95 7.40 -0.94 -17.28
C GLU A 95 7.82 -1.59 -15.95
N VAL A 96 7.34 -1.05 -14.83
CA VAL A 96 7.57 -1.64 -13.50
C VAL A 96 6.93 -3.01 -13.41
N VAL A 97 5.67 -3.15 -13.82
CA VAL A 97 4.96 -4.44 -13.83
C VAL A 97 5.69 -5.45 -14.69
N ALA A 98 6.07 -5.09 -15.92
CA ALA A 98 6.81 -5.96 -16.82
C ALA A 98 8.17 -6.38 -16.25
N SER A 99 8.88 -5.47 -15.57
CA SER A 99 10.15 -5.78 -14.93
C SER A 99 9.99 -6.75 -13.77
N ILE A 100 8.99 -6.53 -12.90
CA ILE A 100 8.69 -7.43 -11.79
C ILE A 100 8.31 -8.83 -12.29
N GLN A 101 7.51 -8.93 -13.37
CA GLN A 101 7.16 -10.20 -13.98
C GLN A 101 8.36 -10.95 -14.55
N ARG A 102 9.34 -10.24 -15.15
CA ARG A 102 10.59 -10.87 -15.64
C ARG A 102 11.44 -11.47 -14.52
N PHE A 103 11.30 -10.96 -13.29
CA PHE A 103 11.98 -11.46 -12.11
C PHE A 103 11.12 -12.41 -11.26
N ASP A 104 10.02 -12.95 -11.83
CA ASP A 104 9.08 -13.86 -11.17
C ASP A 104 8.54 -13.30 -9.83
N GLY A 105 8.41 -11.98 -9.73
CA GLY A 105 7.93 -11.30 -8.54
C GLY A 105 6.40 -11.44 -8.35
N PRO A 106 5.90 -11.20 -7.12
CA PRO A 106 4.48 -11.25 -6.82
C PRO A 106 3.68 -10.14 -7.51
N PRO A 107 2.32 -10.22 -7.49
CA PRO A 107 1.45 -9.24 -8.12
C PRO A 107 1.76 -7.81 -7.70
N VAL A 108 1.67 -6.87 -8.65
CA VAL A 108 1.92 -5.43 -8.39
C VAL A 108 0.59 -4.71 -8.16
N LEU A 109 0.47 -3.97 -7.07
CA LEU A 109 -0.66 -3.09 -6.76
C LEU A 109 -0.20 -1.62 -6.79
N LEU A 110 -0.94 -0.76 -7.51
CA LEU A 110 -0.66 0.68 -7.51
C LEU A 110 -1.25 1.33 -6.25
N GLY A 111 -0.43 1.99 -5.46
CA GLY A 111 -0.84 2.48 -4.13
C GLY A 111 -0.69 3.98 -3.90
N PHE A 112 -0.53 4.81 -4.92
CA PHE A 112 -0.33 6.25 -4.74
C PHE A 112 -1.35 7.09 -5.51
N GLY A 113 -2.07 7.99 -4.79
CA GLY A 113 -3.03 8.91 -5.39
C GLY A 113 -4.35 8.29 -5.85
N ILE A 114 -4.63 7.04 -5.50
CA ILE A 114 -5.85 6.35 -5.87
C ILE A 114 -7.03 6.90 -5.07
N SER A 115 -7.94 7.61 -5.76
CA SER A 115 -9.08 8.28 -5.14
C SER A 115 -10.38 8.18 -5.94
N SER A 116 -10.36 7.57 -7.12
CA SER A 116 -11.52 7.38 -7.98
C SER A 116 -11.52 6.03 -8.69
N PRO A 117 -12.70 5.54 -9.14
CA PRO A 117 -12.78 4.34 -9.96
C PRO A 117 -11.94 4.42 -11.25
N GLN A 118 -11.81 5.62 -11.85
CA GLN A 118 -10.99 5.82 -13.04
C GLN A 118 -9.52 5.50 -12.76
N HIS A 119 -8.97 5.94 -11.61
CA HIS A 119 -7.58 5.62 -11.24
C HIS A 119 -7.35 4.11 -11.08
N VAL A 120 -8.37 3.37 -10.61
CA VAL A 120 -8.32 1.90 -10.55
C VAL A 120 -8.32 1.31 -11.95
N ALA A 121 -9.22 1.77 -12.83
CA ALA A 121 -9.29 1.29 -14.22
C ALA A 121 -7.97 1.55 -14.97
N ASP A 122 -7.36 2.72 -14.77
CA ASP A 122 -6.08 3.09 -15.38
C ASP A 122 -4.93 2.18 -14.87
N ALA A 123 -4.92 1.86 -13.57
CA ALA A 123 -3.95 0.92 -13.00
C ALA A 123 -4.09 -0.50 -13.61
N ILE A 124 -5.33 -0.98 -13.75
CA ILE A 124 -5.61 -2.28 -14.39
C ILE A 124 -5.22 -2.25 -15.86
N ALA A 125 -5.49 -1.16 -16.59
CA ALA A 125 -5.07 -0.98 -17.99
C ALA A 125 -3.54 -1.00 -18.14
N ALA A 126 -2.81 -0.50 -17.14
CA ALA A 126 -1.34 -0.57 -17.06
C ALA A 126 -0.82 -1.92 -16.52
N ASN A 127 -1.63 -2.97 -16.54
CA ASN A 127 -1.32 -4.34 -16.11
C ASN A 127 -1.01 -4.52 -14.61
N ALA A 128 -1.34 -3.57 -13.75
CA ALA A 128 -1.34 -3.83 -12.31
C ALA A 128 -2.42 -4.86 -11.95
N ALA A 129 -2.18 -5.66 -10.92
CA ALA A 129 -3.14 -6.64 -10.41
C ALA A 129 -4.27 -6.00 -9.60
N GLY A 130 -4.10 -4.72 -9.21
CA GLY A 130 -5.09 -3.97 -8.46
C GLY A 130 -4.56 -2.61 -8.04
N ALA A 131 -5.31 -1.96 -7.13
CA ALA A 131 -4.95 -0.67 -6.58
C ALA A 131 -5.23 -0.61 -5.07
N ILE A 132 -4.50 0.26 -4.38
CA ILE A 132 -4.62 0.49 -2.94
C ILE A 132 -5.07 1.94 -2.74
N THR A 133 -6.15 2.14 -2.00
CA THR A 133 -6.66 3.45 -1.60
C THR A 133 -6.65 3.60 -0.08
N GLY A 134 -6.15 4.72 0.40
CA GLY A 134 -6.08 5.03 1.83
C GLY A 134 -6.62 6.43 2.12
N SER A 135 -5.93 7.46 1.63
CA SER A 135 -6.27 8.87 1.90
C SER A 135 -7.69 9.27 1.46
N ALA A 136 -8.24 8.64 0.41
CA ALA A 136 -9.62 8.87 0.00
C ALA A 136 -10.62 8.34 1.05
N ILE A 137 -10.35 7.17 1.63
CA ILE A 137 -11.16 6.59 2.71
C ILE A 137 -11.11 7.49 3.95
N THR A 138 -9.91 7.95 4.35
CA THR A 138 -9.80 8.85 5.51
C THR A 138 -10.53 10.17 5.30
N LYS A 139 -10.55 10.71 4.07
CA LYS A 139 -11.35 11.90 3.74
C LYS A 139 -12.86 11.65 3.84
N ILE A 140 -13.34 10.46 3.45
CA ILE A 140 -14.75 10.09 3.66
C ILE A 140 -15.05 10.07 5.16
N ILE A 141 -14.23 9.38 5.95
CA ILE A 141 -14.41 9.31 7.40
C ILE A 141 -14.39 10.71 8.03
N ASP A 142 -13.48 11.58 7.60
CA ASP A 142 -13.31 12.93 8.15
C ASP A 142 -14.55 13.81 7.95
N ARG A 143 -15.30 13.64 6.87
CA ARG A 143 -16.57 14.34 6.63
C ARG A 143 -17.69 13.95 7.59
N HIS A 144 -17.63 12.74 8.15
CA HIS A 144 -18.63 12.19 9.09
C HIS A 144 -18.21 12.34 10.56
N VAL A 145 -17.06 12.96 10.84
CA VAL A 145 -16.55 13.12 12.20
C VAL A 145 -16.55 14.58 12.60
N SER A 146 -17.30 14.91 13.65
CA SER A 146 -17.15 16.20 14.34
C SER A 146 -16.02 16.12 15.35
N ARG A 147 -15.22 17.19 15.40
CA ARG A 147 -14.07 17.30 16.32
C ARG A 147 -14.23 18.57 17.15
N GLU A 148 -14.29 18.40 18.45
CA GLU A 148 -14.11 19.50 19.40
C GLU A 148 -12.67 19.49 19.90
N THR A 149 -12.05 20.66 20.03
CA THR A 149 -10.66 20.80 20.49
C THR A 149 -10.46 20.08 21.81
N GLY A 150 -9.51 19.12 21.83
CA GLY A 150 -9.16 18.38 23.04
C GLY A 150 -10.01 17.15 23.35
N THR A 151 -10.97 16.79 22.46
CA THR A 151 -11.78 15.57 22.60
C THR A 151 -11.55 14.60 21.44
N PRO A 152 -11.74 13.29 21.64
CA PRO A 152 -11.81 12.34 20.54
C PRO A 152 -12.93 12.73 19.57
N GLY A 153 -12.67 12.57 18.25
CA GLY A 153 -13.69 12.80 17.24
C GLY A 153 -14.89 11.88 17.42
N LYS A 154 -16.11 12.39 17.16
CA LYS A 154 -17.36 11.65 17.24
C LYS A 154 -17.94 11.46 15.85
N ILE A 155 -18.35 10.23 15.53
CA ILE A 155 -19.10 9.95 14.30
C ILE A 155 -20.50 10.55 14.43
N ASN A 156 -20.88 11.39 13.47
CA ASN A 156 -22.16 12.10 13.47
C ASN A 156 -23.33 11.18 13.12
N ASP A 157 -23.13 10.36 12.09
CA ASP A 157 -24.09 9.39 11.56
C ASP A 157 -23.33 8.16 11.05
N ALA A 158 -23.42 7.06 11.81
CA ALA A 158 -22.70 5.82 11.47
C ALA A 158 -23.28 5.14 10.22
N ASP A 159 -24.60 5.21 10.01
CA ASP A 159 -25.25 4.59 8.87
C ASP A 159 -24.90 5.32 7.57
N ALA A 160 -24.91 6.65 7.61
CA ALA A 160 -24.50 7.46 6.47
C ALA A 160 -23.01 7.24 6.12
N LEU A 161 -22.11 7.18 7.11
CA LEU A 161 -20.71 6.84 6.90
C LEU A 161 -20.54 5.46 6.28
N HIS A 162 -21.24 4.46 6.82
CA HIS A 162 -21.18 3.08 6.29
C HIS A 162 -21.68 3.00 4.85
N ALA A 163 -22.78 3.67 4.53
CA ALA A 163 -23.32 3.73 3.17
C ALA A 163 -22.31 4.35 2.19
N GLU A 164 -21.75 5.51 2.52
CA GLU A 164 -20.77 6.20 1.65
C GLU A 164 -19.49 5.38 1.44
N LEU A 165 -18.97 4.72 2.49
CA LEU A 165 -17.82 3.83 2.36
C LEU A 165 -18.14 2.61 1.49
N THR A 166 -19.32 2.03 1.66
CA THR A 166 -19.77 0.88 0.86
C THR A 166 -19.88 1.24 -0.62
N ASP A 167 -20.50 2.36 -0.93
CA ASP A 167 -20.66 2.85 -2.30
C ASP A 167 -19.29 3.14 -2.94
N PHE A 168 -18.42 3.83 -2.21
CA PHE A 168 -17.07 4.12 -2.67
C PHE A 168 -16.28 2.85 -2.97
N ILE A 169 -16.20 1.90 -2.03
CA ILE A 169 -15.45 0.65 -2.21
C ILE A 169 -16.05 -0.21 -3.31
N SER A 170 -17.39 -0.26 -3.42
CA SER A 170 -18.08 -1.01 -4.47
C SER A 170 -17.74 -0.45 -5.86
N ALA A 171 -17.77 0.86 -6.02
CA ALA A 171 -17.38 1.53 -7.27
C ALA A 171 -15.91 1.27 -7.63
N MET A 172 -15.01 1.36 -6.64
CA MET A 172 -13.59 1.05 -6.83
C MET A 172 -13.38 -0.41 -7.24
N LYS A 173 -14.10 -1.34 -6.60
CA LYS A 173 -14.04 -2.78 -6.92
C LYS A 173 -14.59 -3.08 -8.31
N GLU A 174 -15.69 -2.44 -8.70
CA GLU A 174 -16.27 -2.62 -10.05
C GLU A 174 -15.27 -2.20 -11.13
N ALA A 175 -14.52 -1.12 -10.91
CA ALA A 175 -13.50 -0.64 -11.84
C ALA A 175 -12.30 -1.60 -12.03
N THR A 176 -12.16 -2.66 -11.22
CA THR A 176 -11.14 -3.71 -11.44
C THR A 176 -11.56 -4.76 -12.47
N LYS A 177 -12.83 -4.78 -12.89
CA LYS A 177 -13.31 -5.72 -13.89
C LYS A 177 -12.89 -5.25 -15.29
N LYS A 178 -12.25 -6.14 -16.05
CA LYS A 178 -11.88 -5.92 -17.46
C LYS A 178 -13.10 -6.17 -18.35
#